data_0419a656efefa0e346a02d9a3bf8bc2e
#
_entry.id   0419a656efefa0e346a02d9a3bf8bc2e
#
_cell.length_a   1.000
_cell.length_b   1.000
_cell.length_c   1.000
_cell.angle_alpha   90.00
_cell.angle_beta   90.00
_cell.angle_gamma   90.00
#
_symmetry.space_group_name_H-M   'P 1'
#
loop_
_entity.id
_entity.type
_entity.pdbx_description
1 polymer ?
#
loop_
_entity_poly.entity_id
_entity_poly.type
_entity_poly.pdbx_seq_one_letter_code
_entity_poly.pdbx_strand_id
1 'polypeptide(L)'
;MKIKLSEKNLKIEASVTLAIDAKAKKMQAEGINVISFGVGEPDFNTPENINNAAKEGLDKGITRYTAASGLPKLREAICHKLLKDNGLEYSPENIIVTNGAKHALYNALQAICNPGDEIIIPVPYWVSYGELVKMADATPVFVDCSEENEFKVTKEDLMAAITPKTKGIMMNSPSNPTGALYNRSELEEIAKIAVENNLVIISDEIYEKLVYDGAEHISIASINDDIKDLTIVVNGMSKAYAMTGWRIGYTASNKEIAKVMGNIQSHATSHPNTIAQYASIEGILGDQSSVIKMRKAFDERRRYMVERINRIEGLSCLTPKGAFYIMMNISKIFGSEIKGKRINTSMDFAEVCLDKGLVAVVPGIAFGAEGFVRLSYANSMENIKMGLDRIEELVKG
;
A
#
# COMPACT_ATOMS: atom_id res chain seq x y z
N MET A 1 -11.07 -11.88 38.72
CA MET A 1 -10.66 -10.49 38.46
C MET A 1 -10.68 -10.25 36.95
N LYS A 2 -11.29 -9.16 36.46
CA LYS A 2 -11.23 -8.77 35.05
C LYS A 2 -10.08 -7.76 34.86
N ILE A 3 -9.16 -8.02 33.95
CA ILE A 3 -8.11 -7.07 33.59
C ILE A 3 -8.77 -5.90 32.86
N LYS A 4 -8.50 -4.67 33.28
CA LYS A 4 -8.96 -3.47 32.56
C LYS A 4 -7.97 -3.23 31.40
N LEU A 5 -8.45 -3.39 30.16
CA LEU A 5 -7.68 -3.13 28.96
C LEU A 5 -7.57 -1.63 28.64
N SER A 6 -6.61 -1.25 27.82
CA SER A 6 -6.45 0.12 27.34
C SER A 6 -7.62 0.55 26.46
N GLU A 7 -8.36 1.57 26.88
CA GLU A 7 -9.52 2.11 26.14
C GLU A 7 -9.14 2.61 24.73
N LYS A 8 -7.93 3.19 24.59
CA LYS A 8 -7.37 3.59 23.31
C LYS A 8 -7.29 2.40 22.33
N ASN A 9 -6.74 1.28 22.80
CA ASN A 9 -6.48 0.12 21.95
C ASN A 9 -7.73 -0.72 21.65
N LEU A 10 -8.77 -0.58 22.45
CA LEU A 10 -10.07 -1.22 22.18
C LEU A 10 -10.80 -0.60 20.97
N LYS A 11 -10.37 0.57 20.50
CA LYS A 11 -10.91 1.25 19.31
C LYS A 11 -10.24 0.79 18.00
N ILE A 12 -9.18 -0.04 18.09
CA ILE A 12 -8.47 -0.57 16.91
C ILE A 12 -9.22 -1.78 16.37
N GLU A 13 -9.63 -1.69 15.11
CA GLU A 13 -10.42 -2.74 14.46
C GLU A 13 -9.54 -3.82 13.80
N ALA A 14 -10.05 -5.04 13.75
CA ALA A 14 -9.38 -6.13 13.05
C ALA A 14 -9.45 -5.92 11.52
N SER A 15 -8.40 -6.31 10.82
CA SER A 15 -8.34 -6.16 9.36
C SER A 15 -9.28 -7.13 8.65
N VAL A 16 -10.30 -6.60 7.97
CA VAL A 16 -11.26 -7.36 7.13
C VAL A 16 -10.54 -8.15 6.03
N THR A 17 -9.51 -7.56 5.43
CA THR A 17 -8.72 -8.20 4.35
C THR A 17 -8.01 -9.45 4.84
N LEU A 18 -7.48 -9.44 6.08
CA LEU A 18 -6.83 -10.60 6.69
C LEU A 18 -7.84 -11.70 7.05
N ALA A 19 -9.05 -11.33 7.46
CA ALA A 19 -10.10 -12.31 7.79
C ALA A 19 -10.55 -13.09 6.54
N ILE A 20 -10.73 -12.41 5.40
CA ILE A 20 -11.09 -13.05 4.12
C ILE A 20 -9.97 -13.97 3.63
N ASP A 21 -8.72 -13.50 3.69
CA ASP A 21 -7.55 -14.29 3.30
C ASP A 21 -7.42 -15.55 4.18
N ALA A 22 -7.62 -15.43 5.48
CA ALA A 22 -7.60 -16.55 6.42
C ALA A 22 -8.71 -17.58 6.11
N LYS A 23 -9.94 -17.13 5.78
CA LYS A 23 -11.05 -18.00 5.38
C LYS A 23 -10.73 -18.74 4.08
N ALA A 24 -10.21 -18.03 3.07
CA ALA A 24 -9.82 -18.62 1.79
C ALA A 24 -8.70 -19.68 1.98
N LYS A 25 -7.66 -19.36 2.76
CA LYS A 25 -6.58 -20.30 3.07
C LYS A 25 -7.06 -21.54 3.83
N LYS A 26 -8.01 -21.37 4.76
CA LYS A 26 -8.62 -22.52 5.47
C LYS A 26 -9.33 -23.44 4.48
N MET A 27 -10.16 -22.90 3.59
CA MET A 27 -10.85 -23.69 2.56
C MET A 27 -9.86 -24.41 1.63
N GLN A 28 -8.78 -23.74 1.22
CA GLN A 28 -7.71 -24.36 0.42
C GLN A 28 -7.02 -25.52 1.17
N ALA A 29 -6.78 -25.37 2.47
CA ALA A 29 -6.20 -26.43 3.30
C ALA A 29 -7.14 -27.64 3.46
N GLU A 30 -8.46 -27.45 3.32
CA GLU A 30 -9.49 -28.47 3.28
C GLU A 30 -9.63 -29.13 1.88
N GLY A 31 -8.79 -28.76 0.91
CA GLY A 31 -8.77 -29.30 -0.45
C GLY A 31 -9.76 -28.60 -1.40
N ILE A 32 -10.41 -27.52 -0.98
CA ILE A 32 -11.34 -26.76 -1.83
C ILE A 32 -10.53 -25.84 -2.77
N ASN A 33 -10.79 -25.93 -4.07
CA ASN A 33 -10.09 -25.10 -5.08
C ASN A 33 -10.63 -23.66 -5.07
N VAL A 34 -10.22 -22.86 -4.08
CA VAL A 34 -10.53 -21.43 -3.99
C VAL A 34 -9.47 -20.61 -4.72
N ILE A 35 -9.90 -19.75 -5.63
CA ILE A 35 -9.03 -18.74 -6.26
C ILE A 35 -9.08 -17.47 -5.41
N SER A 36 -7.93 -17.02 -4.89
CA SER A 36 -7.87 -15.81 -4.07
C SER A 36 -7.32 -14.61 -4.86
N PHE A 37 -8.14 -13.57 -5.02
CA PHE A 37 -7.73 -12.23 -5.44
C PHE A 37 -7.53 -11.28 -4.26
N GLY A 38 -7.63 -11.77 -3.03
CA GLY A 38 -7.47 -10.96 -1.81
C GLY A 38 -6.03 -10.62 -1.46
N VAL A 39 -5.06 -11.36 -2.00
CA VAL A 39 -3.65 -11.30 -1.61
C VAL A 39 -3.02 -9.95 -1.96
N GLY A 40 -2.33 -9.36 -1.01
CA GLY A 40 -1.62 -8.09 -1.16
C GLY A 40 -0.11 -8.24 -1.29
N GLU A 41 0.38 -9.32 -1.93
CA GLU A 41 1.81 -9.58 -2.12
C GLU A 41 2.10 -10.16 -3.51
N PRO A 42 3.32 -9.91 -4.07
CA PRO A 42 3.74 -10.52 -5.32
C PRO A 42 3.73 -12.05 -5.23
N ASP A 43 3.29 -12.71 -6.31
CA ASP A 43 3.32 -14.18 -6.48
C ASP A 43 4.69 -14.69 -6.98
N PHE A 44 5.69 -13.85 -6.93
CA PHE A 44 7.07 -14.16 -7.29
C PHE A 44 7.92 -14.40 -6.05
N ASN A 45 8.94 -15.22 -6.18
CA ASN A 45 9.97 -15.35 -5.17
C ASN A 45 10.88 -14.11 -5.17
N THR A 46 11.49 -13.82 -4.01
CA THR A 46 12.57 -12.84 -3.92
C THR A 46 13.66 -13.15 -4.95
N PRO A 47 14.17 -12.18 -5.73
CA PRO A 47 15.23 -12.37 -6.72
C PRO A 47 16.45 -13.09 -6.18
N GLU A 48 17.07 -13.94 -7.02
CA GLU A 48 18.15 -14.82 -6.61
C GLU A 48 19.40 -14.06 -6.13
N ASN A 49 19.74 -12.94 -6.76
CA ASN A 49 20.85 -12.09 -6.33
C ASN A 49 20.64 -11.59 -4.89
N ILE A 50 19.43 -11.20 -4.51
CA ILE A 50 19.09 -10.76 -3.14
C ILE A 50 19.21 -11.95 -2.16
N ASN A 51 18.68 -13.12 -2.54
CA ASN A 51 18.80 -14.33 -1.72
C ASN A 51 20.26 -14.73 -1.51
N ASN A 52 21.09 -14.62 -2.53
CA ASN A 52 22.52 -14.94 -2.45
C ASN A 52 23.27 -13.94 -1.56
N ALA A 53 22.93 -12.64 -1.63
CA ALA A 53 23.47 -11.65 -0.71
C ALA A 53 23.10 -11.94 0.76
N ALA A 54 21.89 -12.44 1.03
CA ALA A 54 21.52 -12.86 2.37
C ALA A 54 22.34 -14.04 2.88
N LYS A 55 22.56 -15.08 2.05
CA LYS A 55 23.40 -16.24 2.36
C LYS A 55 24.83 -15.79 2.66
N GLU A 56 25.38 -14.92 1.81
CA GLU A 56 26.71 -14.35 2.02
C GLU A 56 26.81 -13.57 3.35
N GLY A 57 25.77 -12.81 3.69
CA GLY A 57 25.68 -12.10 4.97
C GLY A 57 25.72 -13.05 6.17
N LEU A 58 25.04 -14.22 6.08
CA LEU A 58 25.08 -15.26 7.09
C LEU A 58 26.48 -15.90 7.19
N ASP A 59 27.09 -16.24 6.06
CA ASP A 59 28.43 -16.83 6.00
C ASP A 59 29.50 -15.87 6.58
N LYS A 60 29.33 -14.58 6.39
CA LYS A 60 30.17 -13.53 6.99
C LYS A 60 29.87 -13.22 8.46
N GLY A 61 28.88 -13.87 9.07
CA GLY A 61 28.50 -13.64 10.45
C GLY A 61 27.91 -12.26 10.73
N ILE A 62 27.22 -11.63 9.76
CA ILE A 62 26.56 -10.33 9.90
C ILE A 62 25.23 -10.51 10.65
N THR A 63 25.30 -10.89 11.94
CA THR A 63 24.14 -11.28 12.76
C THR A 63 23.99 -10.48 14.05
N ARG A 64 24.77 -9.39 14.20
CA ARG A 64 24.78 -8.57 15.41
C ARG A 64 23.93 -7.33 15.27
N TYR A 65 23.71 -6.64 16.38
CA TYR A 65 23.03 -5.34 16.39
C TYR A 65 23.71 -4.32 15.46
N THR A 66 22.89 -3.47 14.88
CA THR A 66 23.30 -2.31 14.08
C THR A 66 22.67 -1.04 14.62
N ALA A 67 22.89 0.09 13.98
CA ALA A 67 22.27 1.37 14.37
C ALA A 67 20.74 1.27 14.30
N ALA A 68 20.05 1.92 15.23
CA ALA A 68 18.58 1.95 15.26
C ALA A 68 18.00 2.50 13.95
N SER A 69 18.65 3.48 13.33
CA SER A 69 18.26 4.05 12.03
C SER A 69 18.55 3.12 10.83
N GLY A 70 19.18 1.98 11.05
CA GLY A 70 19.55 1.00 10.02
C GLY A 70 21.03 1.00 9.65
N LEU A 71 21.45 -0.03 8.92
CA LEU A 71 22.82 -0.17 8.42
C LEU A 71 23.28 1.08 7.64
N PRO A 72 24.45 1.67 7.95
CA PRO A 72 24.94 2.86 7.24
C PRO A 72 24.98 2.65 5.73
N LYS A 73 25.53 1.52 5.25
CA LYS A 73 25.58 1.20 3.82
C LYS A 73 24.21 1.08 3.15
N LEU A 74 23.19 0.61 3.87
CA LEU A 74 21.83 0.56 3.33
C LEU A 74 21.23 1.97 3.23
N ARG A 75 21.48 2.82 4.23
CA ARG A 75 21.02 4.22 4.18
C ARG A 75 21.67 4.98 3.03
N GLU A 76 22.97 4.78 2.80
CA GLU A 76 23.69 5.33 1.63
C GLU A 76 23.10 4.81 0.31
N ALA A 77 22.81 3.50 0.21
CA ALA A 77 22.18 2.91 -0.97
C ALA A 77 20.79 3.50 -1.23
N ILE A 78 19.99 3.76 -0.17
CA ILE A 78 18.69 4.40 -0.27
C ILE A 78 18.84 5.85 -0.77
N CYS A 79 19.81 6.62 -0.26
CA CYS A 79 20.09 7.96 -0.75
C CYS A 79 20.44 7.95 -2.25
N HIS A 80 21.31 7.03 -2.68
CA HIS A 80 21.65 6.86 -4.09
C HIS A 80 20.41 6.55 -4.95
N LYS A 81 19.55 5.62 -4.48
CA LYS A 81 18.30 5.27 -5.16
C LYS A 81 17.37 6.48 -5.29
N LEU A 82 17.17 7.22 -4.20
CA LEU A 82 16.26 8.37 -4.20
C LEU A 82 16.75 9.47 -5.15
N LEU A 83 18.05 9.71 -5.20
CA LEU A 83 18.64 10.64 -6.18
C LEU A 83 18.44 10.16 -7.61
N LYS A 84 18.77 8.89 -7.89
CA LYS A 84 18.74 8.31 -9.24
C LYS A 84 17.33 8.17 -9.80
N ASP A 85 16.39 7.67 -8.98
CA ASP A 85 15.07 7.27 -9.45
C ASP A 85 14.01 8.38 -9.28
N ASN A 86 14.19 9.24 -8.26
CA ASN A 86 13.18 10.24 -7.87
C ASN A 86 13.70 11.70 -7.95
N GLY A 87 15.00 11.91 -8.26
CA GLY A 87 15.62 13.24 -8.25
C GLY A 87 15.70 13.87 -6.85
N LEU A 88 15.63 13.07 -5.79
CA LEU A 88 15.62 13.53 -4.40
C LEU A 88 16.99 13.39 -3.77
N GLU A 89 17.59 14.51 -3.44
CA GLU A 89 18.87 14.55 -2.73
C GLU A 89 18.61 14.51 -1.21
N TYR A 90 19.06 13.43 -0.56
CA TYR A 90 19.05 13.22 0.88
C TYR A 90 20.41 12.74 1.36
N SER A 91 20.72 13.02 2.63
CA SER A 91 21.89 12.45 3.33
C SER A 91 21.44 11.26 4.20
N PRO A 92 22.36 10.38 4.63
CA PRO A 92 22.00 9.25 5.48
C PRO A 92 21.28 9.62 6.77
N GLU A 93 21.43 10.84 7.31
CA GLU A 93 20.71 11.29 8.48
C GLU A 93 19.22 11.51 8.25
N ASN A 94 18.79 11.65 7.00
CA ASN A 94 17.40 11.77 6.59
C ASN A 94 16.67 10.42 6.53
N ILE A 95 17.41 9.29 6.58
CA ILE A 95 16.90 7.96 6.30
C ILE A 95 16.73 7.15 7.59
N ILE A 96 15.54 6.57 7.78
CA ILE A 96 15.27 5.57 8.82
C ILE A 96 14.81 4.27 8.14
N VAL A 97 15.59 3.20 8.31
CA VAL A 97 15.21 1.85 7.86
C VAL A 97 14.30 1.22 8.90
N THR A 98 13.17 0.66 8.48
CA THR A 98 12.09 0.21 9.35
C THR A 98 11.68 -1.26 9.08
N ASN A 99 10.91 -1.87 10.01
CA ASN A 99 10.37 -3.22 9.86
C ASN A 99 9.20 -3.27 8.83
N GLY A 100 9.50 -2.92 7.59
CA GLY A 100 8.55 -2.74 6.48
C GLY A 100 7.91 -1.35 6.50
N ALA A 101 7.29 -0.97 5.36
CA ALA A 101 6.65 0.33 5.18
C ALA A 101 5.53 0.61 6.21
N LYS A 102 4.80 -0.41 6.68
CA LYS A 102 3.79 -0.24 7.75
C LYS A 102 4.41 0.33 9.04
N HIS A 103 5.58 -0.14 9.43
CA HIS A 103 6.31 0.39 10.58
C HIS A 103 6.84 1.80 10.31
N ALA A 104 7.22 2.11 9.07
CA ALA A 104 7.57 3.47 8.66
C ALA A 104 6.41 4.46 8.85
N LEU A 105 5.22 4.08 8.39
CA LEU A 105 3.99 4.86 8.58
C LEU A 105 3.63 5.05 10.06
N TYR A 106 3.76 3.97 10.86
CA TYR A 106 3.56 4.05 12.30
C TYR A 106 4.53 5.06 12.94
N ASN A 107 5.83 4.95 12.66
CA ASN A 107 6.84 5.87 13.20
C ASN A 107 6.60 7.31 12.74
N ALA A 108 6.19 7.52 11.48
CA ALA A 108 5.88 8.83 10.93
C ALA A 108 4.74 9.51 11.71
N LEU A 109 3.62 8.81 11.86
CA LEU A 109 2.47 9.31 12.61
C LEU A 109 2.78 9.57 14.07
N GLN A 110 3.51 8.65 14.75
CA GLN A 110 3.95 8.85 16.14
C GLN A 110 4.89 10.05 16.29
N ALA A 111 5.65 10.40 15.24
CA ALA A 111 6.59 11.51 15.29
C ALA A 111 5.93 12.88 15.11
N ILE A 112 4.80 12.96 14.39
CA ILE A 112 4.21 14.25 14.01
C ILE A 112 2.88 14.56 14.69
N CYS A 113 2.13 13.55 15.16
CA CYS A 113 0.79 13.74 15.72
C CYS A 113 0.80 13.96 17.23
N ASN A 114 -0.06 14.86 17.67
CA ASN A 114 -0.50 15.02 19.05
C ASN A 114 -1.96 14.58 19.21
N PRO A 115 -2.43 14.31 20.43
CA PRO A 115 -3.83 14.01 20.67
C PRO A 115 -4.75 15.11 20.13
N GLY A 116 -5.69 14.72 19.25
CA GLY A 116 -6.67 15.61 18.63
C GLY A 116 -6.24 16.24 17.31
N ASP A 117 -5.01 16.00 16.83
CA ASP A 117 -4.62 16.34 15.47
C ASP A 117 -5.42 15.52 14.45
N GLU A 118 -5.63 16.08 13.26
CA GLU A 118 -6.37 15.46 12.17
C GLU A 118 -5.43 15.10 11.01
N ILE A 119 -5.62 13.89 10.45
CA ILE A 119 -4.89 13.44 9.25
C ILE A 119 -5.90 13.17 8.15
N ILE A 120 -5.80 13.90 7.04
CA ILE A 120 -6.63 13.70 5.86
C ILE A 120 -6.18 12.43 5.13
N ILE A 121 -7.15 11.59 4.78
CA ILE A 121 -6.95 10.32 4.06
C ILE A 121 -7.91 10.28 2.87
N PRO A 122 -7.41 10.40 1.62
CA PRO A 122 -8.22 10.17 0.43
C PRO A 122 -8.77 8.74 0.38
N VAL A 123 -10.05 8.59 0.08
CA VAL A 123 -10.80 7.32 -0.01
C VAL A 123 -11.06 7.01 -1.50
N PRO A 124 -10.84 5.79 -1.99
CA PRO A 124 -10.48 4.55 -1.28
C PRO A 124 -9.02 4.53 -0.77
N TYR A 125 -8.82 3.93 0.41
CA TYR A 125 -7.54 3.94 1.09
C TYR A 125 -7.12 2.54 1.57
N TRP A 126 -5.84 2.32 1.82
CA TRP A 126 -5.38 1.08 2.44
C TRP A 126 -5.86 0.98 3.89
N VAL A 127 -6.57 -0.11 4.20
CA VAL A 127 -7.28 -0.37 5.47
C VAL A 127 -6.51 -0.03 6.76
N SER A 128 -5.18 -0.04 6.71
CA SER A 128 -4.36 0.24 7.89
C SER A 128 -4.18 1.72 8.19
N TYR A 129 -4.45 2.64 7.25
CA TYR A 129 -4.16 4.07 7.47
C TYR A 129 -4.99 4.66 8.60
N GLY A 130 -6.32 4.46 8.58
CA GLY A 130 -7.19 4.95 9.63
C GLY A 130 -6.79 4.43 11.02
N GLU A 131 -6.46 3.14 11.10
CA GLU A 131 -6.04 2.52 12.36
C GLU A 131 -4.69 3.04 12.86
N LEU A 132 -3.73 3.27 11.95
CA LEU A 132 -2.43 3.86 12.32
C LEU A 132 -2.57 5.30 12.83
N VAL A 133 -3.49 6.09 12.24
CA VAL A 133 -3.82 7.44 12.73
C VAL A 133 -4.41 7.38 14.14
N LYS A 134 -5.38 6.49 14.40
CA LYS A 134 -5.96 6.27 15.74
C LYS A 134 -4.89 5.83 16.76
N MET A 135 -3.93 4.98 16.34
CA MET A 135 -2.80 4.56 17.21
C MET A 135 -1.89 5.72 17.62
N ALA A 136 -1.84 6.80 16.83
CA ALA A 136 -1.11 8.02 17.14
C ALA A 136 -1.93 9.06 17.94
N ASP A 137 -3.10 8.67 18.49
CA ASP A 137 -4.06 9.53 19.17
C ASP A 137 -4.63 10.68 18.30
N ALA A 138 -4.48 10.57 16.98
CA ALA A 138 -5.02 11.50 16.00
C ALA A 138 -6.36 11.00 15.43
N THR A 139 -7.05 11.88 14.71
CA THR A 139 -8.34 11.62 14.09
C THR A 139 -8.17 11.46 12.58
N PRO A 140 -8.55 10.35 11.97
CA PRO A 140 -8.59 10.24 10.51
C PRO A 140 -9.77 11.05 9.95
N VAL A 141 -9.50 11.89 8.96
CA VAL A 141 -10.50 12.64 8.20
C VAL A 141 -10.54 12.05 6.79
N PHE A 142 -11.60 11.32 6.50
CA PHE A 142 -11.76 10.64 5.22
C PHE A 142 -12.37 11.59 4.18
N VAL A 143 -11.76 11.61 2.98
CA VAL A 143 -12.20 12.44 1.85
C VAL A 143 -12.51 11.52 0.68
N ASP A 144 -13.79 11.42 0.32
CA ASP A 144 -14.26 10.56 -0.76
C ASP A 144 -13.75 11.06 -2.12
N CYS A 145 -13.14 10.15 -2.88
CA CYS A 145 -12.65 10.41 -4.23
C CYS A 145 -13.43 9.56 -5.23
N SER A 146 -14.07 10.21 -6.18
CA SER A 146 -14.96 9.54 -7.13
C SER A 146 -14.21 8.73 -8.19
N GLU A 147 -14.91 7.73 -8.78
CA GLU A 147 -14.40 6.97 -9.91
C GLU A 147 -14.17 7.85 -11.13
N GLU A 148 -15.02 8.87 -11.35
CA GLU A 148 -14.90 9.82 -12.45
C GLU A 148 -13.60 10.62 -12.38
N ASN A 149 -13.07 10.86 -11.17
CA ASN A 149 -11.77 11.47 -10.95
C ASN A 149 -10.65 10.44 -10.70
N GLU A 150 -10.81 9.24 -11.22
CA GLU A 150 -9.82 8.15 -11.10
C GLU A 150 -9.44 7.85 -9.64
N PHE A 151 -10.36 8.05 -8.68
CA PHE A 151 -10.14 7.90 -7.24
C PHE A 151 -9.00 8.77 -6.68
N LYS A 152 -8.81 9.97 -7.23
CA LYS A 152 -7.81 10.94 -6.77
C LYS A 152 -8.51 12.11 -6.09
N VAL A 153 -7.91 12.63 -5.03
CA VAL A 153 -8.43 13.80 -4.32
C VAL A 153 -8.30 15.04 -5.20
N THR A 154 -9.36 15.85 -5.26
CA THR A 154 -9.32 17.14 -5.94
C THR A 154 -8.84 18.24 -4.99
N LYS A 155 -8.45 19.37 -5.56
CA LYS A 155 -8.12 20.58 -4.81
C LYS A 155 -9.30 21.02 -3.94
N GLU A 156 -10.49 21.02 -4.50
CA GLU A 156 -11.73 21.46 -3.86
C GLU A 156 -12.04 20.58 -2.64
N ASP A 157 -11.98 19.26 -2.81
CA ASP A 157 -12.23 18.29 -1.73
C ASP A 157 -11.19 18.43 -0.62
N LEU A 158 -9.91 18.61 -0.99
CA LEU A 158 -8.83 18.77 -0.03
C LEU A 158 -9.00 20.06 0.79
N MET A 159 -9.28 21.17 0.10
CA MET A 159 -9.51 22.48 0.77
C MET A 159 -10.71 22.46 1.71
N ALA A 160 -11.80 21.74 1.34
CA ALA A 160 -12.98 21.59 2.18
C ALA A 160 -12.73 20.75 3.45
N ALA A 161 -11.74 19.85 3.41
CA ALA A 161 -11.40 18.98 4.54
C ALA A 161 -10.41 19.60 5.54
N ILE A 162 -9.72 20.69 5.17
CA ILE A 162 -8.73 21.33 6.03
C ILE A 162 -9.42 22.12 7.15
N THR A 163 -8.98 21.86 8.39
CA THR A 163 -9.39 22.57 9.61
C THR A 163 -8.16 23.10 10.36
N PRO A 164 -8.33 23.94 11.39
CA PRO A 164 -7.22 24.36 12.24
C PRO A 164 -6.52 23.20 13.00
N LYS A 165 -7.10 22.00 13.00
CA LYS A 165 -6.53 20.78 13.61
C LYS A 165 -5.80 19.89 12.60
N THR A 166 -5.94 20.18 11.31
CA THR A 166 -5.31 19.37 10.28
C THR A 166 -3.80 19.45 10.39
N LYS A 167 -3.17 18.32 10.65
CA LYS A 167 -1.74 18.17 10.79
C LYS A 167 -1.06 17.75 9.50
N GLY A 168 -1.75 16.94 8.70
CA GLY A 168 -1.16 16.44 7.46
C GLY A 168 -2.11 15.62 6.62
N ILE A 169 -1.58 15.14 5.50
CA ILE A 169 -2.28 14.35 4.49
C ILE A 169 -1.51 13.05 4.29
N MET A 170 -2.21 11.92 4.29
CA MET A 170 -1.63 10.61 3.97
C MET A 170 -1.99 10.23 2.54
N MET A 171 -1.00 10.15 1.66
CA MET A 171 -1.16 9.81 0.25
C MET A 171 -0.53 8.45 -0.06
N ASN A 172 -1.09 7.75 -1.04
CA ASN A 172 -0.52 6.52 -1.58
C ASN A 172 -0.54 6.56 -3.12
N SER A 173 0.63 6.66 -3.73
CA SER A 173 0.78 6.74 -5.19
C SER A 173 2.02 5.94 -5.64
N PRO A 174 1.85 4.90 -6.47
CA PRO A 174 0.60 4.27 -6.93
C PRO A 174 -0.22 3.67 -5.78
N SER A 175 -1.56 3.72 -5.90
CA SER A 175 -2.49 3.45 -4.81
C SER A 175 -2.83 1.96 -4.63
N ASN A 176 -2.95 1.54 -3.40
CA ASN A 176 -3.75 0.40 -2.95
C ASN A 176 -5.01 0.96 -2.25
N PRO A 177 -6.23 0.73 -2.76
CA PRO A 177 -6.64 -0.40 -3.60
C PRO A 177 -6.82 -0.09 -5.11
N THR A 178 -6.71 1.17 -5.54
CA THR A 178 -7.26 1.61 -6.84
C THR A 178 -6.31 1.44 -8.02
N GLY A 179 -4.99 1.38 -7.76
CA GLY A 179 -3.97 1.49 -8.79
C GLY A 179 -3.86 2.88 -9.42
N ALA A 180 -4.50 3.88 -8.84
CA ALA A 180 -4.40 5.29 -9.25
C ALA A 180 -2.97 5.80 -9.12
N LEU A 181 -2.60 6.70 -10.01
CA LEU A 181 -1.30 7.36 -10.04
C LEU A 181 -1.50 8.85 -10.27
N TYR A 182 -0.99 9.67 -9.38
CA TYR A 182 -1.03 11.12 -9.53
C TYR A 182 -0.02 11.57 -10.57
N ASN A 183 -0.43 12.50 -11.44
CA ASN A 183 0.45 13.17 -12.38
C ASN A 183 1.10 14.42 -11.75
N ARG A 184 2.04 15.05 -12.47
CA ARG A 184 2.79 16.21 -11.97
C ARG A 184 1.90 17.38 -11.58
N SER A 185 0.92 17.76 -12.42
CA SER A 185 0.07 18.91 -12.14
C SER A 185 -0.82 18.70 -10.92
N GLU A 186 -1.35 17.49 -10.71
CA GLU A 186 -2.12 17.13 -9.53
C GLU A 186 -1.25 17.20 -8.26
N LEU A 187 0.01 16.72 -8.34
CA LEU A 187 0.95 16.80 -7.22
C LEU A 187 1.37 18.25 -6.91
N GLU A 188 1.54 19.09 -7.93
CA GLU A 188 1.85 20.52 -7.76
C GLU A 188 0.72 21.27 -7.05
N GLU A 189 -0.54 20.96 -7.36
CA GLU A 189 -1.70 21.54 -6.66
C GLU A 189 -1.75 21.10 -5.18
N ILE A 190 -1.56 19.80 -4.91
CA ILE A 190 -1.54 19.27 -3.54
C ILE A 190 -0.36 19.86 -2.75
N ALA A 191 0.83 19.93 -3.37
CA ALA A 191 2.02 20.50 -2.75
C ALA A 191 1.81 21.97 -2.37
N LYS A 192 1.20 22.77 -3.28
CA LYS A 192 0.88 24.17 -3.00
C LYS A 192 -0.04 24.30 -1.79
N ILE A 193 -1.12 23.51 -1.73
CA ILE A 193 -2.06 23.53 -0.61
C ILE A 193 -1.35 23.14 0.70
N ALA A 194 -0.52 22.11 0.66
CA ALA A 194 0.22 21.64 1.83
C ALA A 194 1.18 22.71 2.36
N VAL A 195 1.91 23.39 1.49
CA VAL A 195 2.85 24.46 1.87
C VAL A 195 2.09 25.67 2.44
N GLU A 196 1.02 26.13 1.76
CA GLU A 196 0.20 27.28 2.20
C GLU A 196 -0.45 27.06 3.58
N ASN A 197 -0.73 25.79 3.94
CA ASN A 197 -1.37 25.43 5.22
C ASN A 197 -0.41 24.76 6.21
N ASN A 198 0.88 24.68 5.91
CA ASN A 198 1.92 24.03 6.73
C ASN A 198 1.54 22.58 7.12
N LEU A 199 1.06 21.79 6.14
CA LEU A 199 0.64 20.42 6.33
C LEU A 199 1.76 19.43 5.97
N VAL A 200 1.96 18.43 6.81
CA VAL A 200 2.91 17.34 6.54
C VAL A 200 2.29 16.37 5.52
N ILE A 201 3.03 15.99 4.49
CA ILE A 201 2.65 14.92 3.59
C ILE A 201 3.33 13.62 4.01
N ILE A 202 2.56 12.58 4.31
CA ILE A 202 3.05 11.21 4.44
C ILE A 202 2.79 10.53 3.09
N SER A 203 3.84 10.39 2.26
CA SER A 203 3.75 9.85 0.91
C SER A 203 4.16 8.38 0.89
N ASP A 204 3.18 7.47 0.85
CA ASP A 204 3.43 6.02 0.71
C ASP A 204 3.64 5.68 -0.77
N GLU A 205 4.91 5.45 -1.13
CA GLU A 205 5.39 5.21 -2.49
C GLU A 205 5.83 3.76 -2.70
N ILE A 206 5.33 2.82 -1.89
CA ILE A 206 5.75 1.41 -1.88
C ILE A 206 5.59 0.70 -3.24
N TYR A 207 4.74 1.22 -4.13
CA TYR A 207 4.48 0.68 -5.47
C TYR A 207 5.18 1.46 -6.59
N GLU A 208 6.09 2.40 -6.32
CA GLU A 208 6.72 3.29 -7.30
C GLU A 208 7.30 2.60 -8.54
N LYS A 209 7.86 1.37 -8.38
CA LYS A 209 8.43 0.57 -9.48
C LYS A 209 7.38 -0.16 -10.32
N LEU A 210 6.14 -0.22 -9.85
CA LEU A 210 5.04 -0.93 -10.48
C LEU A 210 4.10 0.08 -11.13
N VAL A 211 4.55 0.66 -12.24
CA VAL A 211 3.81 1.59 -13.09
C VAL A 211 3.79 1.08 -14.52
N TYR A 212 2.74 1.40 -15.27
CA TYR A 212 2.41 0.80 -16.56
C TYR A 212 2.11 1.86 -17.63
N ASP A 213 1.99 1.44 -18.90
CA ASP A 213 1.62 2.25 -20.05
C ASP A 213 2.54 3.48 -20.28
N GLY A 214 3.84 3.36 -19.93
CA GLY A 214 4.79 4.47 -20.06
C GLY A 214 4.60 5.59 -19.03
N ALA A 215 3.70 5.41 -18.05
CA ALA A 215 3.57 6.35 -16.95
C ALA A 215 4.80 6.33 -16.04
N GLU A 216 5.10 7.46 -15.42
CA GLU A 216 6.20 7.62 -14.49
C GLU A 216 5.67 7.96 -13.10
N HIS A 217 6.25 7.32 -12.09
CA HIS A 217 6.01 7.73 -10.71
C HIS A 217 6.78 9.02 -10.42
N ILE A 218 6.07 9.98 -9.85
CA ILE A 218 6.65 11.24 -9.37
C ILE A 218 6.45 11.29 -7.86
N SER A 219 7.53 11.43 -7.10
CA SER A 219 7.43 11.71 -5.68
C SER A 219 6.99 13.16 -5.46
N ILE A 220 5.99 13.38 -4.62
CA ILE A 220 5.56 14.74 -4.28
C ILE A 220 6.69 15.56 -3.67
N ALA A 221 7.62 14.92 -2.95
CA ALA A 221 8.80 15.56 -2.40
C ALA A 221 9.74 16.16 -3.47
N SER A 222 9.62 15.72 -4.75
CA SER A 222 10.45 16.22 -5.85
C SER A 222 9.89 17.47 -6.55
N ILE A 223 8.73 17.96 -6.12
CA ILE A 223 8.10 19.12 -6.77
C ILE A 223 8.87 20.41 -6.50
N ASN A 224 9.25 20.68 -5.25
CA ASN A 224 10.11 21.79 -4.84
C ASN A 224 10.66 21.55 -3.42
N ASP A 225 11.56 22.42 -2.96
CA ASP A 225 12.23 22.28 -1.66
C ASP A 225 11.26 22.49 -0.47
N ASP A 226 10.28 23.38 -0.60
CA ASP A 226 9.32 23.66 0.49
C ASP A 226 8.49 22.42 0.82
N ILE A 227 7.94 21.76 -0.21
CA ILE A 227 7.17 20.54 0.01
C ILE A 227 8.06 19.36 0.39
N LYS A 228 9.30 19.31 -0.06
CA LYS A 228 10.27 18.29 0.36
C LYS A 228 10.49 18.32 1.87
N ASP A 229 10.62 19.51 2.45
CA ASP A 229 10.80 19.67 3.92
C ASP A 229 9.56 19.25 4.72
N LEU A 230 8.37 19.34 4.13
CA LEU A 230 7.11 18.90 4.72
C LEU A 230 6.76 17.43 4.40
N THR A 231 7.56 16.73 3.56
CA THR A 231 7.22 15.37 3.15
C THR A 231 8.02 14.30 3.91
N ILE A 232 7.30 13.27 4.35
CA ILE A 232 7.86 12.00 4.79
C ILE A 232 7.60 10.98 3.67
N VAL A 233 8.60 10.70 2.86
CA VAL A 233 8.54 9.63 1.86
C VAL A 233 8.63 8.28 2.58
N VAL A 234 7.69 7.40 2.32
CA VAL A 234 7.65 6.02 2.83
C VAL A 234 7.78 5.04 1.68
N ASN A 235 8.72 4.12 1.77
CA ASN A 235 8.94 3.12 0.73
C ASN A 235 9.53 1.84 1.34
N GLY A 236 9.92 0.86 0.51
CA GLY A 236 10.52 -0.38 1.00
C GLY A 236 10.71 -1.45 -0.06
N MET A 237 11.12 -2.63 0.39
CA MET A 237 11.51 -3.75 -0.47
C MET A 237 10.36 -4.71 -0.78
N SER A 238 9.22 -4.59 -0.07
CA SER A 238 8.16 -5.60 -0.06
C SER A 238 7.56 -5.89 -1.43
N LYS A 239 7.36 -4.86 -2.28
CA LYS A 239 6.55 -4.98 -3.51
C LYS A 239 7.41 -5.11 -4.75
N ALA A 240 8.29 -4.16 -5.00
CA ALA A 240 9.16 -4.15 -6.16
C ALA A 240 10.15 -5.35 -6.20
N TYR A 241 10.51 -5.86 -5.03
CA TYR A 241 11.51 -6.94 -4.89
C TYR A 241 10.95 -8.25 -4.36
N ALA A 242 9.62 -8.39 -4.29
CA ALA A 242 8.96 -9.58 -3.72
C ALA A 242 9.54 -10.00 -2.35
N MET A 243 9.69 -9.03 -1.45
CA MET A 243 10.32 -9.21 -0.14
C MET A 243 9.34 -8.93 1.01
N THR A 244 8.07 -9.32 0.88
CA THR A 244 7.05 -9.04 1.90
C THR A 244 7.40 -9.61 3.26
N GLY A 245 7.91 -10.84 3.31
CA GLY A 245 8.32 -11.55 4.53
C GLY A 245 9.63 -11.07 5.15
N TRP A 246 10.49 -10.35 4.41
CA TRP A 246 11.77 -9.84 4.89
C TRP A 246 11.64 -8.64 5.81
N ARG A 247 10.53 -7.93 5.76
CA ARG A 247 10.19 -6.80 6.62
C ARG A 247 11.19 -5.65 6.54
N ILE A 248 11.51 -5.16 5.36
CA ILE A 248 12.34 -3.96 5.14
C ILE A 248 11.53 -2.86 4.45
N GLY A 249 11.43 -1.72 5.13
CA GLY A 249 10.95 -0.45 4.63
C GLY A 249 11.89 0.66 5.04
N TYR A 250 11.61 1.88 4.62
CA TYR A 250 12.35 3.06 5.03
C TYR A 250 11.52 4.33 4.90
N THR A 251 11.96 5.37 5.60
CA THR A 251 11.49 6.74 5.39
C THR A 251 12.64 7.61 4.91
N ALA A 252 12.30 8.66 4.16
CA ALA A 252 13.17 9.80 3.91
C ALA A 252 12.40 11.08 4.23
N SER A 253 12.98 11.95 5.09
CA SER A 253 12.35 13.19 5.55
C SER A 253 13.39 14.21 5.98
N ASN A 254 12.98 15.40 6.39
CA ASN A 254 13.90 16.33 7.04
C ASN A 254 14.53 15.69 8.29
N LYS A 255 15.68 16.22 8.71
CA LYS A 255 16.51 15.61 9.77
C LYS A 255 15.84 15.63 11.14
N GLU A 256 14.98 16.59 11.42
CA GLU A 256 14.28 16.71 12.71
C GLU A 256 13.25 15.59 12.86
N ILE A 257 12.42 15.37 11.83
CA ILE A 257 11.46 14.28 11.79
C ILE A 257 12.18 12.93 11.83
N ALA A 258 13.23 12.75 11.03
CA ALA A 258 14.02 11.53 11.01
C ALA A 258 14.61 11.20 12.37
N LYS A 259 15.15 12.20 13.09
CA LYS A 259 15.68 12.04 14.45
C LYS A 259 14.60 11.55 15.42
N VAL A 260 13.40 12.14 15.38
CA VAL A 260 12.30 11.73 16.27
C VAL A 260 11.87 10.30 15.94
N MET A 261 11.67 9.96 14.67
CA MET A 261 11.36 8.58 14.25
C MET A 261 12.42 7.58 14.69
N GLY A 262 13.71 7.94 14.57
CA GLY A 262 14.83 7.12 15.03
C GLY A 262 14.80 6.85 16.54
N ASN A 263 14.47 7.86 17.35
CA ASN A 263 14.31 7.72 18.78
C ASN A 263 13.15 6.78 19.15
N ILE A 264 11.98 6.96 18.51
CA ILE A 264 10.82 6.08 18.70
C ILE A 264 11.21 4.64 18.38
N GLN A 265 11.81 4.40 17.21
CA GLN A 265 12.22 3.07 16.76
C GLN A 265 13.24 2.42 17.71
N SER A 266 14.20 3.20 18.24
CA SER A 266 15.23 2.67 19.13
C SER A 266 14.66 2.03 20.40
N HIS A 267 13.51 2.55 20.88
CA HIS A 267 12.82 2.03 22.06
C HIS A 267 11.72 1.03 21.73
N ALA A 268 11.14 1.08 20.51
CA ALA A 268 10.07 0.17 20.12
C ALA A 268 10.59 -1.18 19.62
N THR A 269 11.58 -1.18 18.71
CA THR A 269 12.03 -2.39 18.01
C THR A 269 13.55 -2.49 17.83
N SER A 270 14.32 -1.54 18.32
CA SER A 270 15.75 -1.34 18.07
C SER A 270 16.03 -1.06 16.59
N HIS A 271 16.16 -2.09 15.76
CA HIS A 271 16.38 -1.98 14.32
C HIS A 271 15.79 -3.19 13.57
N PRO A 272 15.57 -3.11 12.25
CA PRO A 272 15.16 -4.27 11.44
C PRO A 272 16.23 -5.36 11.42
N ASN A 273 15.82 -6.56 10.99
CA ASN A 273 16.70 -7.71 10.84
C ASN A 273 17.95 -7.36 10.02
N THR A 274 19.14 -7.63 10.56
CA THR A 274 20.43 -7.20 9.97
C THR A 274 20.72 -7.91 8.65
N ILE A 275 20.39 -9.21 8.50
CA ILE A 275 20.58 -9.95 7.26
C ILE A 275 19.65 -9.41 6.17
N ALA A 276 18.40 -9.12 6.52
CA ALA A 276 17.45 -8.52 5.58
C ALA A 276 17.91 -7.13 5.09
N GLN A 277 18.48 -6.32 5.99
CA GLN A 277 19.08 -5.04 5.62
C GLN A 277 20.29 -5.22 4.70
N TYR A 278 21.17 -6.17 4.98
CA TYR A 278 22.34 -6.47 4.16
C TYR A 278 21.94 -6.90 2.75
N ALA A 279 21.00 -7.83 2.63
CA ALA A 279 20.46 -8.28 1.35
C ALA A 279 19.74 -7.17 0.56
N SER A 280 19.12 -6.22 1.25
CA SER A 280 18.43 -5.09 0.62
C SER A 280 19.37 -4.13 -0.11
N ILE A 281 20.65 -4.06 0.28
CA ILE A 281 21.66 -3.30 -0.45
C ILE A 281 21.80 -3.82 -1.88
N GLU A 282 21.90 -5.15 -2.04
CA GLU A 282 21.94 -5.79 -3.35
C GLU A 282 20.63 -5.55 -4.13
N GLY A 283 19.47 -5.62 -3.45
CA GLY A 283 18.19 -5.32 -4.08
C GLY A 283 18.12 -3.91 -4.68
N ILE A 284 18.71 -2.93 -4.00
CA ILE A 284 18.68 -1.52 -4.44
C ILE A 284 19.74 -1.24 -5.49
N LEU A 285 20.99 -1.70 -5.30
CA LEU A 285 22.13 -1.35 -6.12
C LEU A 285 22.46 -2.36 -7.23
N GLY A 286 22.00 -3.62 -7.05
CA GLY A 286 22.27 -4.72 -7.96
C GLY A 286 21.39 -4.73 -9.21
N ASP A 287 21.38 -5.86 -9.90
CA ASP A 287 20.62 -6.05 -11.13
C ASP A 287 19.10 -5.92 -10.92
N GLN A 288 18.48 -5.08 -11.74
CA GLN A 288 17.03 -4.80 -11.70
C GLN A 288 16.21 -5.62 -12.71
N SER A 289 16.83 -6.53 -13.45
CA SER A 289 16.16 -7.33 -14.50
C SER A 289 14.95 -8.12 -13.96
N SER A 290 15.04 -8.64 -12.74
CA SER A 290 13.95 -9.34 -12.08
C SER A 290 12.75 -8.43 -11.78
N VAL A 291 12.98 -7.18 -11.38
CA VAL A 291 11.92 -6.18 -11.16
C VAL A 291 11.22 -5.84 -12.48
N ILE A 292 11.99 -5.66 -13.56
CA ILE A 292 11.45 -5.39 -14.90
C ILE A 292 10.60 -6.58 -15.39
N LYS A 293 11.09 -7.81 -15.21
CA LYS A 293 10.35 -9.05 -15.56
C LYS A 293 9.03 -9.16 -14.80
N MET A 294 9.05 -8.93 -13.50
CA MET A 294 7.85 -8.93 -12.65
C MET A 294 6.83 -7.88 -13.10
N ARG A 295 7.28 -6.64 -13.31
CA ARG A 295 6.42 -5.54 -13.78
C ARG A 295 5.76 -5.89 -15.12
N LYS A 296 6.51 -6.48 -16.07
CA LYS A 296 5.96 -6.91 -17.36
C LYS A 296 4.86 -7.98 -17.19
N ALA A 297 5.08 -8.96 -16.34
CA ALA A 297 4.08 -9.99 -16.06
C ALA A 297 2.82 -9.39 -15.40
N PHE A 298 2.98 -8.45 -14.46
CA PHE A 298 1.84 -7.75 -13.88
C PHE A 298 1.08 -6.92 -14.93
N ASP A 299 1.76 -6.25 -15.86
CA ASP A 299 1.10 -5.50 -16.93
C ASP A 299 0.27 -6.39 -17.87
N GLU A 300 0.79 -7.56 -18.26
CA GLU A 300 0.06 -8.54 -19.05
C GLU A 300 -1.22 -9.01 -18.34
N ARG A 301 -1.13 -9.32 -17.05
CA ARG A 301 -2.26 -9.74 -16.21
C ARG A 301 -3.27 -8.62 -16.00
N ARG A 302 -2.80 -7.40 -15.74
CA ARG A 302 -3.62 -6.19 -15.60
C ARG A 302 -4.49 -5.98 -16.83
N ARG A 303 -3.89 -5.95 -18.03
CA ARG A 303 -4.59 -5.75 -19.30
C ARG A 303 -5.65 -6.82 -19.52
N TYR A 304 -5.30 -8.07 -19.28
CA TYR A 304 -6.25 -9.17 -19.40
C TYR A 304 -7.44 -9.01 -18.44
N MET A 305 -7.18 -8.71 -17.18
CA MET A 305 -8.23 -8.55 -16.17
C MET A 305 -9.16 -7.37 -16.50
N VAL A 306 -8.61 -6.21 -16.87
CA VAL A 306 -9.40 -5.02 -17.23
C VAL A 306 -10.31 -5.33 -18.42
N GLU A 307 -9.77 -5.91 -19.51
CA GLU A 307 -10.55 -6.30 -20.68
C GLU A 307 -11.66 -7.28 -20.30
N ARG A 308 -11.34 -8.27 -19.49
CA ARG A 308 -12.27 -9.35 -19.12
C ARG A 308 -13.38 -8.85 -18.20
N ILE A 309 -13.07 -8.03 -17.19
CA ILE A 309 -14.07 -7.45 -16.28
C ILE A 309 -15.05 -6.58 -17.05
N ASN A 310 -14.57 -5.70 -17.92
CA ASN A 310 -15.41 -4.75 -18.67
C ASN A 310 -16.30 -5.44 -19.75
N ARG A 311 -16.14 -6.76 -19.97
CA ARG A 311 -17.04 -7.56 -20.82
C ARG A 311 -18.13 -8.27 -20.03
N ILE A 312 -18.05 -8.32 -18.71
CA ILE A 312 -19.06 -8.95 -17.86
C ILE A 312 -20.18 -7.94 -17.63
N GLU A 313 -21.40 -8.28 -18.02
CA GLU A 313 -22.56 -7.41 -17.81
C GLU A 313 -22.77 -7.09 -16.33
N GLY A 314 -23.00 -5.82 -16.03
CA GLY A 314 -23.18 -5.33 -14.65
C GLY A 314 -21.88 -5.04 -13.89
N LEU A 315 -20.71 -5.39 -14.44
CA LEU A 315 -19.40 -5.09 -13.84
C LEU A 315 -18.60 -4.12 -14.71
N SER A 316 -17.73 -3.32 -14.07
CA SER A 316 -16.80 -2.44 -14.78
C SER A 316 -15.57 -2.15 -13.92
N CYS A 317 -14.52 -1.62 -14.52
CA CYS A 317 -13.37 -1.10 -13.80
C CYS A 317 -12.60 -0.08 -14.64
N LEU A 318 -11.92 0.85 -13.99
CA LEU A 318 -10.90 1.68 -14.61
C LEU A 318 -9.64 0.86 -14.90
N THR A 319 -8.80 1.36 -15.81
CA THR A 319 -7.48 0.79 -16.07
C THR A 319 -6.49 1.32 -15.05
N PRO A 320 -5.99 0.50 -14.10
CA PRO A 320 -5.01 0.94 -13.12
C PRO A 320 -3.72 1.39 -13.81
N LYS A 321 -3.11 2.48 -13.32
CA LYS A 321 -1.82 2.98 -13.82
C LYS A 321 -0.63 2.43 -13.04
N GLY A 322 -0.88 1.86 -11.85
CA GLY A 322 0.17 1.31 -10.99
C GLY A 322 -0.32 0.26 -10.02
N ALA A 323 0.57 -0.18 -9.12
CA ALA A 323 0.39 -1.25 -8.14
C ALA A 323 0.07 -2.60 -8.82
N PHE A 324 -0.72 -3.47 -8.19
CA PHE A 324 -1.21 -4.73 -8.77
C PHE A 324 -2.65 -5.03 -8.34
N TYR A 325 -3.50 -3.99 -8.31
CA TYR A 325 -4.91 -4.08 -7.90
C TYR A 325 -5.85 -3.47 -8.93
N ILE A 326 -7.08 -3.96 -8.93
CA ILE A 326 -8.22 -3.40 -9.65
C ILE A 326 -9.35 -3.20 -8.66
N MET A 327 -9.99 -2.01 -8.70
CA MET A 327 -11.28 -1.76 -8.08
C MET A 327 -12.37 -2.06 -9.10
N MET A 328 -13.04 -3.20 -8.94
CA MET A 328 -14.16 -3.61 -9.78
C MET A 328 -15.45 -3.00 -9.24
N ASN A 329 -16.11 -2.20 -10.05
CA ASN A 329 -17.40 -1.60 -9.75
C ASN A 329 -18.50 -2.67 -9.89
N ILE A 330 -19.27 -2.87 -8.83
CA ILE A 330 -20.38 -3.82 -8.73
C ILE A 330 -21.72 -3.12 -8.43
N SER A 331 -21.77 -1.79 -8.46
CA SER A 331 -22.94 -1.03 -8.07
C SER A 331 -24.19 -1.35 -8.93
N LYS A 332 -23.99 -1.70 -10.20
CA LYS A 332 -25.07 -2.04 -11.11
C LYS A 332 -25.77 -3.38 -10.79
N ILE A 333 -25.15 -4.23 -10.01
CA ILE A 333 -25.74 -5.50 -9.58
C ILE A 333 -26.37 -5.41 -8.18
N PHE A 334 -26.32 -4.25 -7.52
CA PHE A 334 -27.03 -4.05 -6.26
C PHE A 334 -28.53 -4.20 -6.46
N GLY A 335 -29.21 -4.84 -5.52
CA GLY A 335 -30.63 -5.18 -5.59
C GLY A 335 -30.93 -6.47 -6.38
N SER A 336 -29.97 -7.05 -7.11
CA SER A 336 -30.14 -8.34 -7.78
C SER A 336 -30.04 -9.51 -6.81
N GLU A 337 -30.48 -10.68 -7.25
CA GLU A 337 -30.33 -11.94 -6.53
C GLU A 337 -29.34 -12.85 -7.25
N ILE A 338 -28.30 -13.27 -6.54
CA ILE A 338 -27.27 -14.15 -7.07
C ILE A 338 -27.23 -15.43 -6.22
N LYS A 339 -27.54 -16.57 -6.83
CA LYS A 339 -27.56 -17.90 -6.17
C LYS A 339 -28.34 -17.92 -4.84
N GLY A 340 -29.49 -17.23 -4.81
CA GLY A 340 -30.39 -17.17 -3.66
C GLY A 340 -30.00 -16.14 -2.61
N LYS A 341 -28.99 -15.30 -2.85
CA LYS A 341 -28.60 -14.19 -1.97
C LYS A 341 -28.83 -12.85 -2.67
N ARG A 342 -29.53 -11.93 -2.00
CA ARG A 342 -29.69 -10.56 -2.46
C ARG A 342 -28.41 -9.79 -2.21
N ILE A 343 -27.91 -9.09 -3.23
CA ILE A 343 -26.69 -8.31 -3.18
C ILE A 343 -27.05 -6.85 -2.91
N ASN A 344 -26.86 -6.40 -1.67
CA ASN A 344 -27.10 -5.02 -1.27
C ASN A 344 -25.81 -4.29 -0.90
N THR A 345 -24.75 -5.03 -0.61
CA THR A 345 -23.46 -4.51 -0.15
C THR A 345 -22.30 -5.22 -0.84
N SER A 346 -21.13 -4.59 -0.82
CA SER A 346 -19.88 -5.21 -1.31
C SER A 346 -19.52 -6.47 -0.51
N MET A 347 -19.91 -6.52 0.76
CA MET A 347 -19.75 -7.71 1.62
C MET A 347 -20.62 -8.87 1.14
N ASP A 348 -21.90 -8.62 0.80
CA ASP A 348 -22.79 -9.67 0.26
C ASP A 348 -22.20 -10.29 -0.99
N PHE A 349 -21.68 -9.45 -1.89
CA PHE A 349 -21.04 -9.94 -3.12
C PHE A 349 -19.77 -10.74 -2.83
N ALA A 350 -18.91 -10.27 -1.92
CA ALA A 350 -17.69 -10.99 -1.55
C ALA A 350 -17.99 -12.36 -0.90
N GLU A 351 -19.03 -12.44 -0.07
CA GLU A 351 -19.48 -13.71 0.52
C GLU A 351 -20.01 -14.69 -0.53
N VAL A 352 -20.85 -14.22 -1.46
CA VAL A 352 -21.37 -15.08 -2.55
C VAL A 352 -20.22 -15.52 -3.47
N CYS A 353 -19.28 -14.64 -3.82
CA CYS A 353 -18.11 -15.00 -4.59
C CYS A 353 -17.32 -16.14 -3.91
N LEU A 354 -17.12 -16.06 -2.59
CA LEU A 354 -16.36 -17.08 -1.87
C LEU A 354 -17.16 -18.38 -1.71
N ASP A 355 -18.40 -18.29 -1.24
CA ASP A 355 -19.18 -19.48 -0.82
C ASP A 355 -19.78 -20.24 -2.01
N LYS A 356 -20.11 -19.57 -3.10
CA LYS A 356 -20.74 -20.15 -4.30
C LYS A 356 -19.84 -20.16 -5.52
N GLY A 357 -19.02 -19.11 -5.70
CA GLY A 357 -18.09 -18.99 -6.82
C GLY A 357 -16.70 -19.57 -6.52
N LEU A 358 -16.38 -19.88 -5.27
CA LEU A 358 -15.02 -20.28 -4.83
C LEU A 358 -13.94 -19.27 -5.25
N VAL A 359 -14.28 -17.98 -5.18
CA VAL A 359 -13.39 -16.86 -5.49
C VAL A 359 -13.40 -15.89 -4.32
N ALA A 360 -12.24 -15.67 -3.72
CA ALA A 360 -12.09 -14.68 -2.66
C ALA A 360 -11.73 -13.31 -3.26
N VAL A 361 -12.58 -12.30 -3.04
CA VAL A 361 -12.38 -10.90 -3.37
C VAL A 361 -12.44 -10.07 -2.09
N VAL A 362 -11.91 -8.84 -2.09
CA VAL A 362 -11.98 -7.98 -0.90
C VAL A 362 -13.11 -6.96 -1.10
N PRO A 363 -14.10 -6.91 -0.18
CA PRO A 363 -15.21 -5.96 -0.30
C PRO A 363 -14.72 -4.52 -0.18
N GLY A 364 -15.28 -3.64 -0.99
CA GLY A 364 -14.87 -2.24 -1.08
C GLY A 364 -15.09 -1.44 0.19
N ILE A 365 -16.08 -1.82 1.01
CA ILE A 365 -16.30 -1.19 2.31
C ILE A 365 -15.05 -1.23 3.20
N ALA A 366 -14.20 -2.25 3.07
CA ALA A 366 -12.93 -2.32 3.78
C ALA A 366 -11.95 -1.19 3.42
N PHE A 367 -12.17 -0.53 2.29
CA PHE A 367 -11.39 0.61 1.80
C PHE A 367 -12.20 1.92 1.81
N GLY A 368 -13.39 1.92 2.44
CA GLY A 368 -14.33 3.04 2.44
C GLY A 368 -15.13 3.22 1.14
N ALA A 369 -15.08 2.26 0.20
CA ALA A 369 -15.70 2.37 -1.12
C ALA A 369 -16.79 1.31 -1.34
N GLU A 370 -17.99 1.54 -0.78
CA GLU A 370 -19.15 0.69 -1.06
C GLU A 370 -19.50 0.76 -2.55
N GLY A 371 -19.98 -0.34 -3.11
CA GLY A 371 -20.21 -0.45 -4.56
C GLY A 371 -19.04 -1.01 -5.36
N PHE A 372 -17.91 -1.28 -4.70
CA PHE A 372 -16.72 -1.87 -5.32
C PHE A 372 -16.26 -3.13 -4.62
N VAL A 373 -15.42 -3.91 -5.30
CA VAL A 373 -14.57 -4.94 -4.71
C VAL A 373 -13.15 -4.85 -5.28
N ARG A 374 -12.15 -5.12 -4.45
CA ARG A 374 -10.76 -5.13 -4.89
C ARG A 374 -10.34 -6.53 -5.30
N LEU A 375 -9.69 -6.62 -6.47
CA LEU A 375 -9.01 -7.80 -6.98
C LEU A 375 -7.52 -7.51 -7.14
N SER A 376 -6.66 -8.48 -6.77
CA SER A 376 -5.22 -8.42 -7.02
C SER A 376 -4.87 -9.25 -8.26
N TYR A 377 -4.07 -8.68 -9.17
CA TYR A 377 -3.48 -9.44 -10.29
C TYR A 377 -2.06 -9.97 -9.99
N ALA A 378 -1.63 -9.91 -8.72
CA ALA A 378 -0.48 -10.65 -8.24
C ALA A 378 -0.87 -12.13 -8.03
N ASN A 379 -1.15 -12.82 -9.15
CA ASN A 379 -1.60 -14.21 -9.21
C ASN A 379 -1.20 -14.80 -10.57
N SER A 380 -1.22 -16.13 -10.74
CA SER A 380 -0.96 -16.73 -12.04
C SER A 380 -2.02 -16.35 -13.07
N MET A 381 -1.65 -16.28 -14.36
CA MET A 381 -2.61 -16.01 -15.42
C MET A 381 -3.71 -17.08 -15.49
N GLU A 382 -3.40 -18.32 -15.16
CA GLU A 382 -4.36 -19.42 -15.09
C GLU A 382 -5.42 -19.17 -14.01
N ASN A 383 -5.00 -18.83 -12.80
CA ASN A 383 -5.90 -18.48 -11.70
C ASN A 383 -6.74 -17.24 -12.03
N ILE A 384 -6.15 -16.24 -12.68
CA ILE A 384 -6.87 -15.03 -13.10
C ILE A 384 -8.00 -15.40 -14.06
N LYS A 385 -7.72 -16.22 -15.09
CA LYS A 385 -8.74 -16.69 -16.05
C LYS A 385 -9.85 -17.44 -15.33
N MET A 386 -9.48 -18.47 -14.57
CA MET A 386 -10.44 -19.32 -13.85
C MET A 386 -11.30 -18.52 -12.87
N GLY A 387 -10.68 -17.59 -12.11
CA GLY A 387 -11.42 -16.77 -11.15
C GLY A 387 -12.40 -15.82 -11.80
N LEU A 388 -12.05 -15.19 -12.93
CA LEU A 388 -12.95 -14.31 -13.67
C LEU A 388 -14.07 -15.09 -14.39
N ASP A 389 -13.80 -16.30 -14.90
CA ASP A 389 -14.84 -17.17 -15.47
C ASP A 389 -15.88 -17.53 -14.39
N ARG A 390 -15.45 -17.89 -13.18
CA ARG A 390 -16.36 -18.16 -12.04
C ARG A 390 -17.16 -16.93 -11.61
N ILE A 391 -16.57 -15.73 -11.61
CA ILE A 391 -17.28 -14.48 -11.31
C ILE A 391 -18.34 -14.23 -12.39
N GLU A 392 -18.01 -14.41 -13.67
CA GLU A 392 -18.96 -14.22 -14.78
C GLU A 392 -20.13 -15.21 -14.71
N GLU A 393 -19.86 -16.51 -14.47
CA GLU A 393 -20.90 -17.53 -14.28
C GLU A 393 -21.80 -17.21 -13.08
N LEU A 394 -21.20 -16.66 -12.01
CA LEU A 394 -21.94 -16.29 -10.82
C LEU A 394 -22.91 -15.13 -11.07
N VAL A 395 -22.48 -14.11 -11.82
CA VAL A 395 -23.28 -12.91 -12.12
C VAL A 395 -24.35 -13.17 -13.17
N LYS A 396 -24.10 -14.07 -14.13
CA LYS A 396 -25.07 -14.46 -15.16
C LYS A 396 -26.23 -15.34 -14.62
N GLY A 397 -26.10 -15.96 -13.47
CA GLY A 397 -27.08 -16.86 -12.82
C GLY A 397 -26.70 -18.29 -13.07
#